data_2659aabe27c73cba6cc3648c00b23795
#
_entry.id   2659aabe27c73cba6cc3648c00b23795
#
_cell.length_a   1.000
_cell.length_b   1.000
_cell.length_c   1.000
_cell.angle_alpha   90.00
_cell.angle_beta   90.00
_cell.angle_gamma   90.00
#
_symmetry.space_group_name_H-M   'P 1'
#
loop_
_entity.id
_entity.type
_entity.pdbx_description
1 polymer ?
#
loop_
_entity_poly.entity_id
_entity_poly.type
_entity_poly.pdbx_seq_one_letter_code
_entity_poly.pdbx_strand_id
1 'polypeptide(L)'
;DLFDAAVEGYDVVVGSRFSRHSVLLNYPFQKIVANRGFHLLAQLVLLRRFRDLTNNLKLIRREVVARLHFNQPGFAVNAEIGLEPLLMGCKIKEVPISWINRTPNMGVSSFRLARVGGGYWHVLMHLWLKIAFGKGPYRGLAHMGTHRKTWREGDSPGLDVL
;
A
#
# COMPACT_ATOMS: atom_id res chain seq x y z
N ASP A 1 7.16 15.21 -1.99
CA ASP A 1 7.08 14.70 -0.64
C ASP A 1 5.76 13.97 -0.39
N LEU A 2 5.70 13.07 0.63
CA LEU A 2 4.46 12.31 0.91
C LEU A 2 3.34 13.23 1.39
N PHE A 3 3.69 14.22 2.18
CA PHE A 3 2.71 15.16 2.74
C PHE A 3 2.09 16.03 1.66
N ASP A 4 2.92 16.57 0.76
CA ASP A 4 2.44 17.38 -0.37
C ASP A 4 1.47 16.60 -1.24
N ALA A 5 1.80 15.32 -1.52
CA ALA A 5 0.91 14.43 -2.25
C ALA A 5 -0.43 14.18 -1.52
N ALA A 6 -0.41 14.10 -0.17
CA ALA A 6 -1.64 13.97 0.61
C ALA A 6 -2.51 15.23 0.53
N VAL A 7 -1.89 16.43 0.56
CA VAL A 7 -2.57 17.72 0.39
C VAL A 7 -3.18 17.86 -1.01
N GLU A 8 -2.55 17.30 -2.04
CA GLU A 8 -3.10 17.26 -3.41
C GLU A 8 -4.42 16.46 -3.54
N GLY A 9 -4.88 15.82 -2.47
CA GLY A 9 -6.17 15.13 -2.43
C GLY A 9 -6.12 13.65 -2.78
N TYR A 10 -4.97 13.00 -2.64
CA TYR A 10 -4.86 11.54 -2.69
C TYR A 10 -5.36 10.91 -1.38
N ASP A 11 -6.00 9.76 -1.50
CA ASP A 11 -6.55 9.01 -0.35
C ASP A 11 -5.47 8.18 0.34
N VAL A 12 -4.50 7.71 -0.44
CA VAL A 12 -3.36 6.93 0.02
C VAL A 12 -2.10 7.40 -0.68
N VAL A 13 -1.07 7.72 0.06
CA VAL A 13 0.27 8.04 -0.46
C VAL A 13 1.25 7.00 0.05
N VAL A 14 1.99 6.38 -0.86
CA VAL A 14 2.93 5.31 -0.54
C VAL A 14 4.34 5.71 -0.96
N GLY A 15 5.29 5.59 -0.06
CA GLY A 15 6.70 5.72 -0.40
C GLY A 15 7.15 4.52 -1.23
N SER A 16 7.47 4.72 -2.50
CA SER A 16 7.90 3.66 -3.40
C SER A 16 9.43 3.54 -3.45
N ARG A 17 9.92 2.35 -3.14
CA ARG A 17 11.36 2.01 -3.21
C ARG A 17 11.83 1.70 -4.63
N PHE A 18 10.89 1.43 -5.53
CA PHE A 18 11.16 0.97 -6.90
C PHE A 18 10.70 1.98 -7.97
N SER A 19 10.55 3.23 -7.60
CA SER A 19 10.30 4.32 -8.54
C SER A 19 11.59 4.78 -9.23
N ARG A 20 11.48 5.49 -10.35
CA ARG A 20 12.62 5.91 -11.18
C ARG A 20 13.70 6.70 -10.43
N HIS A 21 13.31 7.45 -9.40
CA HIS A 21 14.22 8.30 -8.60
C HIS A 21 14.48 7.73 -7.21
N SER A 22 14.14 6.48 -6.97
CA SER A 22 14.40 5.81 -5.69
C SER A 22 15.79 5.21 -5.66
N VAL A 23 16.46 5.27 -4.51
CA VAL A 23 17.79 4.69 -4.30
C VAL A 23 17.68 3.63 -3.20
N LEU A 24 18.21 2.45 -3.47
CA LEU A 24 18.30 1.35 -2.52
C LEU A 24 19.76 1.14 -2.11
N LEU A 25 20.06 1.37 -0.83
CA LEU A 25 21.40 1.14 -0.26
C LEU A 25 21.35 -0.08 0.66
N ASN A 26 22.34 -0.98 0.51
CA ASN A 26 22.48 -2.21 1.30
C ASN A 26 21.22 -3.10 1.31
N TYR A 27 20.42 -3.06 0.25
CA TYR A 27 19.19 -3.83 0.19
C TYR A 27 19.47 -5.23 -0.38
N PRO A 28 19.18 -6.31 0.36
CA PRO A 28 19.49 -7.67 -0.09
C PRO A 28 18.77 -8.01 -1.40
N PHE A 29 19.53 -8.53 -2.36
CA PHE A 29 19.00 -8.89 -3.69
C PHE A 29 17.80 -9.85 -3.61
N GLN A 30 17.85 -10.82 -2.70
CA GLN A 30 16.75 -11.76 -2.46
C GLN A 30 15.43 -11.05 -2.09
N LYS A 31 15.50 -9.98 -1.30
CA LYS A 31 14.32 -9.17 -0.96
C LYS A 31 13.79 -8.37 -2.15
N ILE A 32 14.69 -7.93 -3.03
CA ILE A 32 14.29 -7.25 -4.27
C ILE A 32 13.51 -8.23 -5.15
N VAL A 33 14.08 -9.40 -5.42
CA VAL A 33 13.45 -10.43 -6.27
C VAL A 33 12.10 -10.84 -5.72
N ALA A 34 12.02 -11.14 -4.42
CA ALA A 34 10.78 -11.54 -3.77
C ALA A 34 9.71 -10.42 -3.82
N ASN A 35 10.10 -9.18 -3.54
CA ASN A 35 9.19 -8.05 -3.60
C ASN A 35 8.69 -7.81 -5.04
N ARG A 36 9.59 -7.80 -6.03
CA ARG A 36 9.21 -7.60 -7.44
C ARG A 36 8.36 -8.75 -7.97
N GLY A 37 8.71 -9.99 -7.62
CA GLY A 37 7.91 -11.18 -7.98
C GLY A 37 6.50 -11.10 -7.42
N PHE A 38 6.36 -10.76 -6.14
CA PHE A 38 5.03 -10.58 -5.53
C PHE A 38 4.23 -9.46 -6.21
N HIS A 39 4.86 -8.30 -6.48
CA HIS A 39 4.16 -7.19 -7.13
C HIS A 39 3.74 -7.53 -8.56
N LEU A 40 4.58 -8.23 -9.31
CA LEU A 40 4.21 -8.70 -10.66
C LEU A 40 3.00 -9.64 -10.60
N LEU A 41 3.04 -10.62 -9.70
CA LEU A 41 1.93 -11.54 -9.50
C LEU A 41 0.65 -10.80 -9.07
N ALA A 42 0.76 -9.89 -8.12
CA ALA A 42 -0.38 -9.09 -7.66
C ALA A 42 -0.96 -8.21 -8.78
N GLN A 43 -0.12 -7.62 -9.63
CA GLN A 43 -0.59 -6.86 -10.80
C GLN A 43 -1.35 -7.73 -11.81
N LEU A 44 -0.88 -8.96 -12.04
CA LEU A 44 -1.55 -9.92 -12.93
C LEU A 44 -2.89 -10.37 -12.35
N VAL A 45 -2.93 -10.68 -11.07
CA VAL A 45 -4.16 -11.16 -10.39
C VAL A 45 -5.20 -10.05 -10.25
N LEU A 46 -4.77 -8.85 -9.88
CA LEU A 46 -5.66 -7.72 -9.64
C LEU A 46 -5.96 -6.89 -10.89
N LEU A 47 -5.27 -7.17 -12.01
CA LEU A 47 -5.37 -6.44 -13.28
C LEU A 47 -5.16 -4.91 -13.10
N ARG A 48 -4.26 -4.53 -12.20
CA ARG A 48 -3.93 -3.15 -11.87
C ARG A 48 -2.42 -2.93 -11.89
N ARG A 49 -1.99 -1.74 -12.31
CA ARG A 49 -0.57 -1.36 -12.35
C ARG A 49 -0.21 -0.54 -11.11
N PHE A 50 0.85 -0.93 -10.44
CA PHE A 50 1.47 -0.24 -9.30
C PHE A 50 2.91 -0.71 -9.13
N ARG A 51 3.74 0.01 -8.38
CA ARG A 51 5.17 -0.30 -8.24
C ARG A 51 5.51 -0.92 -6.90
N ASP A 52 5.09 -0.30 -5.78
CA ASP A 52 5.50 -0.72 -4.43
C ASP A 52 4.44 -0.40 -3.36
N LEU A 53 3.28 -1.02 -3.43
CA LEU A 53 2.20 -0.78 -2.47
C LEU A 53 2.41 -1.48 -1.12
N THR A 54 3.39 -2.37 -0.99
CA THR A 54 3.64 -3.12 0.26
C THR A 54 4.67 -2.47 1.17
N ASN A 55 5.19 -1.30 0.83
CA ASN A 55 6.07 -0.58 1.72
C ASN A 55 5.32 -0.08 2.97
N ASN A 56 6.02 -0.04 4.10
CA ASN A 56 5.44 0.40 5.38
C ASN A 56 5.21 1.91 5.44
N LEU A 57 5.98 2.70 4.68
CA LEU A 57 5.85 4.15 4.68
C LEU A 57 4.64 4.55 3.84
N LYS A 58 3.55 4.87 4.52
CA LYS A 58 2.28 5.28 3.92
C LYS A 58 1.63 6.41 4.72
N LEU A 59 0.98 7.31 4.01
CA LEU A 59 -0.04 8.20 4.55
C LEU A 59 -1.40 7.76 4.02
N ILE A 60 -2.35 7.57 4.89
CA ILE A 60 -3.68 7.06 4.53
C ILE A 60 -4.73 7.94 5.21
N ARG A 61 -5.73 8.37 4.47
CA ARG A 61 -6.84 9.12 5.04
C ARG A 61 -7.57 8.30 6.10
N ARG A 62 -7.98 8.96 7.18
CA ARG A 62 -8.69 8.33 8.29
C ARG A 62 -9.93 7.53 7.84
N GLU A 63 -10.69 8.09 6.90
CA GLU A 63 -11.90 7.47 6.35
C GLU A 63 -11.58 6.19 5.57
N VAL A 64 -10.41 6.09 4.96
CA VAL A 64 -9.94 4.87 4.30
C VAL A 64 -9.56 3.83 5.35
N VAL A 65 -8.77 4.23 6.35
CA VAL A 65 -8.35 3.33 7.44
C VAL A 65 -9.56 2.72 8.17
N ALA A 66 -10.59 3.52 8.45
CA ALA A 66 -11.82 3.07 9.12
C ALA A 66 -12.60 1.99 8.32
N ARG A 67 -12.31 1.83 7.04
CA ARG A 67 -12.94 0.85 6.14
C ARG A 67 -12.07 -0.34 5.82
N LEU A 68 -10.79 -0.32 6.23
CA LEU A 68 -9.88 -1.44 6.03
C LEU A 68 -10.17 -2.56 7.04
N HIS A 69 -10.02 -3.79 6.58
CA HIS A 69 -10.13 -4.98 7.42
C HIS A 69 -8.75 -5.60 7.59
N PHE A 70 -8.27 -5.63 8.83
CA PHE A 70 -6.96 -6.18 9.16
C PHE A 70 -7.11 -7.64 9.57
N ASN A 71 -6.80 -8.56 8.68
CA ASN A 71 -6.92 -10.00 8.91
C ASN A 71 -5.57 -10.70 9.07
N GLN A 72 -4.48 -10.04 8.69
CA GLN A 72 -3.16 -10.65 8.68
C GLN A 72 -2.23 -10.04 9.73
N PRO A 73 -1.56 -10.88 10.53
CA PRO A 73 -0.56 -10.41 11.48
C PRO A 73 0.78 -10.11 10.80
N GLY A 74 1.62 -9.34 11.48
CA GLY A 74 3.00 -9.09 11.11
C GLY A 74 3.15 -8.35 9.78
N PHE A 75 4.11 -8.76 8.94
CA PHE A 75 4.42 -8.05 7.70
C PHE A 75 3.34 -8.18 6.62
N ALA A 76 2.50 -9.19 6.68
CA ALA A 76 1.46 -9.42 5.67
C ALA A 76 0.37 -8.33 5.71
N VAL A 77 0.16 -7.68 6.85
CA VAL A 77 -0.73 -6.51 6.97
C VAL A 77 -0.36 -5.40 5.99
N ASN A 78 0.92 -5.26 5.63
CA ASN A 78 1.35 -4.25 4.65
C ASN A 78 0.83 -4.51 3.24
N ALA A 79 0.59 -5.77 2.89
CA ALA A 79 -0.06 -6.13 1.64
C ALA A 79 -1.56 -5.80 1.69
N GLU A 80 -2.25 -6.06 2.81
CA GLU A 80 -3.66 -5.66 2.99
C GLU A 80 -3.80 -4.14 2.87
N ILE A 81 -3.08 -3.39 3.70
CA ILE A 81 -3.13 -1.91 3.72
C ILE A 81 -2.74 -1.29 2.38
N GLY A 82 -1.90 -1.97 1.60
CA GLY A 82 -1.47 -1.46 0.29
C GLY A 82 -2.41 -1.81 -0.85
N LEU A 83 -2.95 -3.02 -0.87
CA LEU A 83 -3.73 -3.53 -1.99
C LEU A 83 -5.25 -3.34 -1.82
N GLU A 84 -5.77 -3.38 -0.61
CA GLU A 84 -7.20 -3.22 -0.37
C GLU A 84 -7.73 -1.84 -0.81
N PRO A 85 -7.06 -0.70 -0.49
CA PRO A 85 -7.48 0.61 -0.99
C PRO A 85 -7.52 0.71 -2.51
N LEU A 86 -6.63 -0.02 -3.21
CA LEU A 86 -6.62 -0.08 -4.67
C LEU A 86 -7.94 -0.66 -5.21
N LEU A 87 -8.44 -1.73 -4.57
CA LEU A 87 -9.71 -2.35 -4.91
C LEU A 87 -10.92 -1.52 -4.47
N MET A 88 -10.76 -0.72 -3.43
CA MET A 88 -11.77 0.24 -2.99
C MET A 88 -11.90 1.45 -3.92
N GLY A 89 -11.09 1.55 -4.97
CA GLY A 89 -11.09 2.67 -5.90
C GLY A 89 -10.48 3.95 -5.32
N CYS A 90 -9.70 3.85 -4.25
CA CYS A 90 -9.01 4.99 -3.65
C CYS A 90 -7.98 5.58 -4.61
N LYS A 91 -7.80 6.90 -4.55
CA LYS A 91 -6.74 7.59 -5.29
C LYS A 91 -5.41 7.36 -4.59
N ILE A 92 -4.54 6.59 -5.24
CA ILE A 92 -3.23 6.23 -4.70
C ILE A 92 -2.12 6.96 -5.45
N LYS A 93 -1.18 7.57 -4.73
CA LYS A 93 0.05 8.14 -5.27
C LYS A 93 1.26 7.42 -4.71
N GLU A 94 2.16 7.00 -5.60
CA GLU A 94 3.46 6.45 -5.23
C GLU A 94 4.52 7.54 -5.36
N VAL A 95 5.16 7.91 -4.25
CA VAL A 95 6.22 8.92 -4.17
C VAL A 95 7.57 8.22 -4.07
N PRO A 96 8.57 8.59 -4.89
CA PRO A 96 9.90 8.01 -4.79
C PRO A 96 10.51 8.25 -3.41
N ILE A 97 11.07 7.20 -2.83
CA ILE A 97 11.83 7.30 -1.58
C ILE A 97 13.16 6.57 -1.69
N SER A 98 14.19 7.06 -1.03
CA SER A 98 15.43 6.32 -0.84
C SER A 98 15.31 5.43 0.40
N TRP A 99 15.79 4.20 0.29
CA TRP A 99 15.75 3.23 1.37
C TRP A 99 17.15 2.73 1.71
N ILE A 100 17.55 2.96 2.95
CA ILE A 100 18.81 2.45 3.48
C ILE A 100 18.48 1.24 4.36
N ASN A 101 18.94 0.05 3.96
CA ASN A 101 18.75 -1.13 4.77
C ASN A 101 19.77 -1.15 5.92
N ARG A 102 19.42 -1.81 7.01
CA ARG A 102 20.28 -1.94 8.19
C ARG A 102 21.59 -2.63 7.82
N THR A 103 22.69 -2.11 8.35
CA THR A 103 24.00 -2.78 8.33
C THR A 103 24.07 -3.86 9.41
N PRO A 104 25.01 -4.81 9.35
CA PRO A 104 25.15 -5.88 10.34
C PRO A 104 25.17 -5.40 11.80
N ASN A 105 25.67 -4.21 12.06
CA ASN A 105 25.77 -3.61 13.40
C ASN A 105 24.48 -2.97 13.91
N MET A 106 23.42 -2.88 13.09
CA MET A 106 22.14 -2.25 13.41
C MET A 106 21.05 -3.26 13.79
N GLY A 107 21.44 -4.47 14.16
CA GLY A 107 20.52 -5.55 14.55
C GLY A 107 20.01 -6.40 13.37
N VAL A 108 19.44 -7.55 13.72
CA VAL A 108 18.98 -8.55 12.75
C VAL A 108 17.56 -8.21 12.28
N SER A 109 17.31 -8.29 10.98
CA SER A 109 15.96 -8.15 10.42
C SER A 109 15.11 -9.37 10.81
N SER A 110 13.97 -9.15 11.42
CA SER A 110 12.97 -10.20 11.71
C SER A 110 12.22 -10.69 10.46
N PHE A 111 12.54 -10.15 9.29
CA PHE A 111 11.93 -10.53 8.03
C PHE A 111 12.41 -11.93 7.59
N ARG A 112 11.52 -12.90 7.69
CA ARG A 112 11.74 -14.28 7.19
C ARG A 112 10.92 -14.46 5.91
N LEU A 113 11.60 -14.60 4.78
CA LEU A 113 10.99 -14.61 3.44
C LEU A 113 9.88 -15.66 3.29
N ALA A 114 10.10 -16.89 3.76
CA ALA A 114 9.12 -17.97 3.66
C ALA A 114 7.84 -17.69 4.47
N ARG A 115 7.99 -17.16 5.69
CA ARG A 115 6.86 -16.84 6.58
C ARG A 115 6.04 -15.66 6.03
N VAL A 116 6.73 -14.65 5.53
CA VAL A 116 6.08 -13.46 4.95
C VAL A 116 5.40 -13.81 3.63
N GLY A 117 6.02 -14.67 2.82
CA GLY A 117 5.48 -15.09 1.52
C GLY A 117 4.12 -15.77 1.63
N GLY A 118 3.94 -16.67 2.61
CA GLY A 118 2.65 -17.32 2.87
C GLY A 118 1.53 -16.32 3.21
N GLY A 119 1.81 -15.36 4.08
CA GLY A 119 0.86 -14.31 4.44
C GLY A 119 0.50 -13.41 3.25
N TYR A 120 1.47 -13.04 2.44
CA TYR A 120 1.25 -12.23 1.23
C TYR A 120 0.41 -12.98 0.18
N TRP A 121 0.67 -14.29 0.01
CA TRP A 121 -0.14 -15.14 -0.85
C TRP A 121 -1.58 -15.22 -0.37
N HIS A 122 -1.78 -15.41 0.94
CA HIS A 122 -3.12 -15.46 1.52
C HIS A 122 -3.89 -14.15 1.30
N VAL A 123 -3.25 -12.99 1.50
CA VAL A 123 -3.86 -11.69 1.20
C VAL A 123 -4.26 -11.61 -0.27
N LEU A 124 -3.37 -11.98 -1.18
CA LEU A 124 -3.63 -11.90 -2.61
C LEU A 124 -4.81 -12.79 -3.03
N MET A 125 -4.86 -14.02 -2.53
CA MET A 125 -5.96 -14.95 -2.81
C MET A 125 -7.28 -14.46 -2.22
N HIS A 126 -7.26 -13.90 -1.01
CA HIS A 126 -8.44 -13.33 -0.39
C HIS A 126 -9.00 -12.15 -1.20
N LEU A 127 -8.14 -11.25 -1.66
CA LEU A 127 -8.54 -10.13 -2.51
C LEU A 127 -9.04 -10.61 -3.88
N TRP A 128 -8.41 -11.61 -4.47
CA TRP A 128 -8.87 -12.22 -5.72
C TRP A 128 -10.25 -12.83 -5.58
N LEU A 129 -10.51 -13.58 -4.50
CA LEU A 129 -11.84 -14.14 -4.21
C LEU A 129 -12.90 -13.04 -4.04
N LYS A 130 -12.56 -11.93 -3.38
CA LYS A 130 -13.45 -10.77 -3.27
C LYS A 130 -13.82 -10.19 -4.66
N ILE A 131 -12.87 -10.15 -5.59
CA ILE A 131 -13.11 -9.69 -6.96
C ILE A 131 -13.95 -10.71 -7.74
N ALA A 132 -13.54 -11.99 -7.72
CA ALA A 132 -14.12 -13.04 -8.53
C ALA A 132 -15.58 -13.33 -8.15
N PHE A 133 -15.88 -13.38 -6.86
CA PHE A 133 -17.22 -13.73 -6.36
C PHE A 133 -18.10 -12.53 -5.99
N GLY A 134 -17.61 -11.31 -6.13
CA GLY A 134 -18.40 -10.09 -5.95
C GLY A 134 -19.10 -9.92 -4.60
N LYS A 135 -18.67 -10.66 -3.56
CA LYS A 135 -19.20 -10.57 -2.21
C LYS A 135 -18.36 -9.59 -1.40
N GLY A 136 -18.80 -8.34 -1.30
CA GLY A 136 -18.15 -7.38 -0.44
C GLY A 136 -18.39 -5.91 -0.84
N PRO A 137 -17.86 -4.96 -0.08
CA PRO A 137 -18.02 -3.52 -0.29
C PRO A 137 -17.45 -3.01 -1.62
N TYR A 138 -16.86 -3.90 -2.44
CA TYR A 138 -16.14 -3.59 -3.67
C TYR A 138 -17.04 -3.48 -4.90
N ARG A 139 -18.28 -3.99 -4.85
CA ARG A 139 -19.22 -3.94 -6.00
C ARG A 139 -19.84 -2.57 -6.26
N GLY A 140 -19.86 -1.69 -5.25
CA GLY A 140 -20.45 -0.35 -5.34
C GLY A 140 -19.48 0.78 -5.70
N LEU A 141 -18.17 0.50 -5.70
CA LEU A 141 -17.13 1.53 -5.78
C LEU A 141 -16.72 1.91 -7.20
N ALA A 142 -17.12 1.16 -8.21
CA ALA A 142 -16.94 1.54 -9.61
C ALA A 142 -17.71 2.85 -9.94
N HIS A 143 -18.74 3.21 -9.18
CA HIS A 143 -19.54 4.43 -9.36
C HIS A 143 -19.13 5.60 -8.47
N MET A 144 -18.26 5.43 -7.48
CA MET A 144 -17.84 6.53 -6.59
C MET A 144 -16.71 7.42 -7.13
N GLY A 145 -16.24 7.15 -8.34
CA GLY A 145 -15.18 7.94 -9.01
C GLY A 145 -15.55 9.37 -9.40
N THR A 146 -16.77 9.84 -9.16
CA THR A 146 -17.24 11.13 -9.66
C THR A 146 -17.66 12.14 -8.59
N HIS A 147 -17.72 11.79 -7.31
CA HIS A 147 -17.95 12.81 -6.28
C HIS A 147 -16.63 13.47 -5.87
N ARG A 148 -16.20 14.43 -6.68
CA ARG A 148 -15.22 15.46 -6.34
C ARG A 148 -15.82 16.34 -5.21
N LYS A 149 -15.63 15.98 -3.94
CA LYS A 149 -15.73 16.97 -2.88
C LYS A 149 -14.59 17.97 -3.09
N THR A 150 -14.89 19.08 -3.71
CA THR A 150 -14.00 20.24 -3.69
C THR A 150 -13.91 20.72 -2.24
N TRP A 151 -12.74 20.57 -1.65
CA TRP A 151 -12.42 21.21 -0.39
C TRP A 151 -12.49 22.72 -0.63
N ARG A 152 -13.34 23.42 0.09
CA ARG A 152 -13.31 24.88 0.14
C ARG A 152 -12.17 25.29 1.07
N GLU A 153 -11.44 26.33 0.70
CA GLU A 153 -10.50 27.02 1.59
C GLU A 153 -11.26 27.42 2.86
N GLY A 154 -10.93 26.79 3.97
CA GLY A 154 -11.62 26.96 5.26
C GLY A 154 -11.85 25.66 6.05
N ASP A 155 -11.88 24.50 5.41
CA ASP A 155 -12.01 23.20 6.07
C ASP A 155 -10.64 22.66 6.49
N SER A 156 -9.97 23.33 7.42
CA SER A 156 -8.79 22.77 8.10
C SER A 156 -9.26 21.64 9.01
N PRO A 157 -8.81 20.38 8.80
CA PRO A 157 -9.03 19.34 9.79
C PRO A 157 -8.24 19.73 11.03
N GLY A 158 -8.94 19.93 12.15
CA GLY A 158 -8.30 20.11 13.45
C GLY A 158 -7.29 18.99 13.68
N LEU A 159 -6.02 19.34 13.81
CA LEU A 159 -4.98 18.46 14.31
C LEU A 159 -5.21 18.32 15.82
N ASP A 160 -6.08 17.41 16.22
CA ASP A 160 -6.09 16.91 17.58
C ASP A 160 -4.88 15.98 17.71
N VAL A 161 -3.78 16.58 18.17
CA VAL A 161 -2.58 15.86 18.61
C VAL A 161 -2.90 15.30 19.99
N LEU A 162 -3.05 14.00 20.09
CA LEU A 162 -2.90 13.25 21.35
C LEU A 162 -1.57 12.50 21.32
#